data_df0ab48b0a0d642b9a85d771c165f8e0
#
_entry.id   df0ab48b0a0d642b9a85d771c165f8e0
#
_cell.length_a   1.000
_cell.length_b   1.000
_cell.length_c   1.000
_cell.angle_alpha   90.00
_cell.angle_beta   90.00
_cell.angle_gamma   90.00
#
_symmetry.space_group_name_H-M   'P 1'
#
loop_
_entity.id
_entity.type
_entity.pdbx_description
1 polymer ?
#
loop_
_entity_poly.entity_id
_entity_poly.type
_entity_poly.pdbx_seq_one_letter_code
_entity_poly.pdbx_strand_id
1 'polypeptide(L)'
;MTPIKSTTRKTLTYSRCNVDKGYTDLYLDVDLSAGTIATGPIEEKIKKTFIGGKGFDLWLLWDALKGDNKWNDPQNAICIASGPMGGTPAYPGSGKSIVTSISPLTGSVIDSNVGGYFGPYLKFSGFDALRITGKTKGDTVVVIDGIEEKIDILQIPGLPEDAYALSDVLTDHFSQGKKVGISVISAGPGAANTRIGCLNFSWYDNARKRVRYKQAGRGGIGTVFADKGLKAVVARWEQVSLKTNNPADLEALKTVARCHSKEIVELDPKQNEMARLGTVHLVPIMNDFDLLPTHNFQYGSHPGASLIGREAFEKLFDPGYDGCWKGCTVACAHGVKDFVPYTGAYKGRKVFVDGPEYETIAGCGSNLGIFDPFTILEINFYCDAYGLDTISVGTSIAFVMECFERGLIN
;
A
#
# COMPACT_ATOMS: atom_id res chain seq x y z
N MET A 1 -7.20 11.78 -24.05
CA MET A 1 -8.07 11.67 -22.84
C MET A 1 -8.90 12.94 -22.73
N THR A 2 -10.16 12.82 -22.37
CA THR A 2 -11.01 13.99 -22.04
C THR A 2 -10.40 14.68 -20.81
N PRO A 3 -10.27 16.02 -20.80
CA PRO A 3 -9.72 16.71 -19.67
C PRO A 3 -10.57 16.47 -18.42
N ILE A 4 -9.93 16.09 -17.31
CA ILE A 4 -10.59 15.91 -16.02
C ILE A 4 -11.07 17.28 -15.54
N LYS A 5 -12.36 17.40 -15.30
CA LYS A 5 -12.94 18.62 -14.70
C LYS A 5 -12.82 18.52 -13.18
N SER A 6 -12.16 19.47 -12.56
CA SER A 6 -12.03 19.55 -11.11
C SER A 6 -12.54 20.89 -10.60
N THR A 7 -13.04 20.90 -9.36
CA THR A 7 -13.36 22.10 -8.61
C THR A 7 -12.50 22.12 -7.35
N THR A 8 -11.75 23.19 -7.17
CA THR A 8 -10.92 23.37 -5.97
C THR A 8 -11.80 23.84 -4.81
N ARG A 9 -11.83 23.08 -3.73
CA ARG A 9 -12.52 23.46 -2.47
C ARG A 9 -11.61 24.28 -1.57
N LYS A 10 -10.34 23.92 -1.50
CA LYS A 10 -9.33 24.58 -0.66
C LYS A 10 -7.95 24.42 -1.30
N THR A 11 -7.15 25.44 -1.17
CA THR A 11 -5.72 25.44 -1.48
C THR A 11 -4.95 25.97 -0.27
N LEU A 12 -3.83 25.35 0.04
CA LEU A 12 -2.78 25.87 0.90
C LEU A 12 -1.49 25.97 0.07
N THR A 13 -0.96 27.18 -0.08
CA THR A 13 0.42 27.39 -0.55
C THR A 13 1.31 27.50 0.68
N TYR A 14 2.46 26.83 0.66
CA TYR A 14 3.37 26.79 1.80
C TYR A 14 4.82 26.94 1.33
N SER A 15 5.71 27.26 2.24
CA SER A 15 7.15 27.18 1.99
C SER A 15 7.68 25.87 2.55
N ARG A 16 8.25 25.04 1.69
CA ARG A 16 8.72 23.72 2.06
C ARG A 16 9.91 23.77 3.01
N CYS A 17 9.80 23.05 4.13
CA CYS A 17 10.95 22.79 4.98
C CYS A 17 11.93 21.80 4.33
N ASN A 18 13.22 22.08 4.44
CA ASN A 18 14.24 21.12 4.02
C ASN A 18 14.28 19.95 4.99
N VAL A 19 14.54 18.76 4.44
CA VAL A 19 14.80 17.59 5.29
C VAL A 19 16.14 17.79 6.01
N ASP A 20 16.15 17.65 7.34
CA ASP A 20 17.36 17.64 8.17
C ASP A 20 17.44 16.34 8.97
N LYS A 21 18.55 15.61 8.81
CA LYS A 21 18.79 14.32 9.47
C LYS A 21 17.64 13.32 9.31
N GLY A 22 16.98 13.36 8.15
CA GLY A 22 15.86 12.48 7.81
C GLY A 22 14.49 12.97 8.28
N TYR A 23 14.37 14.18 8.84
CA TYR A 23 13.12 14.77 9.31
C TYR A 23 12.84 16.13 8.66
N THR A 24 11.56 16.48 8.58
CA THR A 24 11.06 17.82 8.22
C THR A 24 10.51 18.57 9.42
N ASP A 25 10.29 17.87 10.53
CA ASP A 25 9.73 18.36 11.79
C ASP A 25 8.29 18.88 11.70
N LEU A 26 7.60 18.52 10.61
CA LEU A 26 6.21 18.91 10.38
C LEU A 26 5.33 17.71 10.03
N TYR A 27 4.08 17.76 10.44
CA TYR A 27 3.02 16.94 9.88
C TYR A 27 1.99 17.79 9.13
N LEU A 28 1.36 17.19 8.14
CA LEU A 28 0.24 17.76 7.39
C LEU A 28 -1.07 17.31 8.03
N ASP A 29 -1.98 18.24 8.27
CA ASP A 29 -3.30 18.02 8.83
C ASP A 29 -4.40 18.43 7.85
N VAL A 30 -5.27 17.51 7.49
CA VAL A 30 -6.39 17.75 6.57
C VAL A 30 -7.68 17.37 7.26
N ASP A 31 -8.56 18.35 7.49
CA ASP A 31 -9.93 18.11 7.95
C ASP A 31 -10.90 18.23 6.76
N LEU A 32 -11.46 17.11 6.35
CA LEU A 32 -12.37 17.02 5.22
C LEU A 32 -13.74 17.65 5.51
N SER A 33 -14.20 17.62 6.78
CA SER A 33 -15.48 18.21 7.18
C SER A 33 -15.42 19.74 7.17
N ALA A 34 -14.37 20.29 7.78
CA ALA A 34 -14.12 21.72 7.79
C ALA A 34 -13.59 22.23 6.44
N GLY A 35 -13.05 21.35 5.60
CA GLY A 35 -12.36 21.73 4.37
C GLY A 35 -11.11 22.55 4.66
N THR A 36 -10.37 22.23 5.74
CA THR A 36 -9.16 22.94 6.14
C THR A 36 -7.91 22.11 5.89
N ILE A 37 -6.82 22.82 5.62
CA ILE A 37 -5.48 22.27 5.50
C ILE A 37 -4.60 23.08 6.44
N ALA A 38 -3.87 22.40 7.32
CA ALA A 38 -2.96 22.99 8.28
C ALA A 38 -1.66 22.17 8.37
N THR A 39 -0.66 22.74 9.02
CA THR A 39 0.58 22.05 9.37
C THR A 39 0.81 22.17 10.86
N GLY A 40 1.36 21.13 11.47
CA GLY A 40 1.71 21.15 12.89
C GLY A 40 3.16 20.71 13.10
N PRO A 41 3.83 21.21 14.15
CA PRO A 41 5.18 20.81 14.48
C PRO A 41 5.24 19.40 15.08
N ILE A 42 6.32 18.67 14.77
CA ILE A 42 6.70 17.45 15.47
C ILE A 42 7.86 17.82 16.40
N GLU A 43 7.53 17.99 17.68
CA GLU A 43 8.50 18.41 18.68
C GLU A 43 9.61 17.38 18.87
N GLU A 44 10.79 17.84 19.29
CA GLU A 44 11.96 17.00 19.55
C GLU A 44 11.68 15.88 20.57
N LYS A 45 10.81 16.13 21.57
CA LYS A 45 10.36 15.11 22.51
C LYS A 45 9.61 13.98 21.82
N ILE A 46 8.76 14.30 20.83
CA ILE A 46 7.99 13.30 20.06
C ILE A 46 8.94 12.47 19.19
N LYS A 47 9.90 13.10 18.52
CA LYS A 47 10.92 12.38 17.74
C LYS A 47 11.75 11.42 18.60
N LYS A 48 12.21 11.86 19.77
CA LYS A 48 12.97 11.01 20.70
C LYS A 48 12.17 9.85 21.28
N THR A 49 10.87 10.03 21.47
CA THR A 49 10.00 8.99 22.03
C THR A 49 9.57 7.96 20.99
N PHE A 50 9.20 8.42 19.80
CA PHE A 50 8.52 7.60 18.78
C PHE A 50 9.33 7.36 17.53
N ILE A 51 10.40 8.08 17.28
CA ILE A 51 11.32 7.99 16.13
C ILE A 51 10.65 8.34 14.79
N GLY A 52 9.48 7.79 14.46
CA GLY A 52 8.76 7.99 13.21
C GLY A 52 7.81 6.83 12.88
N GLY A 53 7.28 6.80 11.66
CA GLY A 53 6.41 5.73 11.19
C GLY A 53 5.23 5.48 12.13
N LYS A 54 5.03 4.23 12.55
CA LYS A 54 3.94 3.84 13.47
C LYS A 54 3.86 4.70 14.74
N GLY A 55 5.01 5.14 15.26
CA GLY A 55 5.02 5.97 16.46
C GLY A 55 4.39 7.35 16.23
N PHE A 56 4.70 8.00 15.11
CA PHE A 56 4.07 9.27 14.74
C PHE A 56 2.59 9.09 14.42
N ASP A 57 2.22 8.03 13.71
CA ASP A 57 0.83 7.73 13.39
C ASP A 57 -0.01 7.54 14.66
N LEU A 58 0.49 6.76 15.62
CA LEU A 58 -0.20 6.52 16.89
C LEU A 58 -0.34 7.81 17.72
N TRP A 59 0.68 8.65 17.75
CA TRP A 59 0.63 9.95 18.42
C TRP A 59 -0.44 10.85 17.79
N LEU A 60 -0.47 10.96 16.45
CA LEU A 60 -1.44 11.77 15.71
C LEU A 60 -2.87 11.23 15.83
N LEU A 61 -3.02 9.89 15.81
CA LEU A 61 -4.32 9.26 16.01
C LEU A 61 -4.85 9.51 17.42
N TRP A 62 -4.00 9.35 18.44
CA TRP A 62 -4.34 9.62 19.83
C TRP A 62 -4.80 11.06 20.03
N ASP A 63 -4.09 12.03 19.45
CA ASP A 63 -4.44 13.45 19.53
C ASP A 63 -5.80 13.77 18.87
N ALA A 64 -6.15 13.06 17.80
CA ALA A 64 -7.42 13.23 17.08
C ALA A 64 -8.62 12.64 17.82
N LEU A 65 -8.40 11.57 18.61
CA LEU A 65 -9.49 10.81 19.25
C LEU A 65 -9.95 11.47 20.56
N LYS A 66 -11.25 11.36 20.83
CA LYS A 66 -11.90 11.88 22.06
C LYS A 66 -12.80 10.79 22.64
N GLY A 67 -12.24 9.99 23.56
CA GLY A 67 -13.02 8.94 24.23
C GLY A 67 -13.34 7.75 23.32
N ASP A 68 -14.58 7.28 23.31
CA ASP A 68 -15.03 6.04 22.67
C ASP A 68 -15.30 6.18 21.17
N ASN A 69 -14.36 6.76 20.43
CA ASN A 69 -14.51 6.92 18.99
C ASN A 69 -14.60 5.56 18.28
N LYS A 70 -15.52 5.48 17.33
CA LYS A 70 -15.70 4.33 16.44
C LYS A 70 -14.95 4.54 15.12
N TRP A 71 -14.74 3.46 14.40
CA TRP A 71 -14.03 3.46 13.11
C TRP A 71 -14.62 4.44 12.08
N ASN A 72 -15.93 4.68 12.12
CA ASN A 72 -16.67 5.55 11.20
C ASN A 72 -16.96 6.96 11.75
N ASP A 73 -16.38 7.33 12.89
CA ASP A 73 -16.49 8.69 13.37
C ASP A 73 -15.64 9.65 12.53
N PRO A 74 -16.07 10.89 12.31
CA PRO A 74 -15.27 11.89 11.60
C PRO A 74 -13.87 12.09 12.23
N GLN A 75 -13.75 12.01 13.57
CA GLN A 75 -12.52 12.16 14.32
C GLN A 75 -11.57 10.97 14.20
N ASN A 76 -12.07 9.78 13.83
CA ASN A 76 -11.15 8.67 13.53
C ASN A 76 -10.23 9.09 12.39
N ALA A 77 -8.97 9.33 12.68
CA ALA A 77 -8.01 9.78 11.68
C ALA A 77 -7.47 8.60 10.86
N ILE A 78 -7.10 8.88 9.61
CA ILE A 78 -6.14 8.08 8.86
C ILE A 78 -4.81 8.81 8.98
N CYS A 79 -3.84 8.16 9.62
CA CYS A 79 -2.49 8.68 9.79
C CYS A 79 -1.53 7.90 8.90
N ILE A 80 -0.59 8.60 8.23
CA ILE A 80 0.38 7.99 7.32
C ILE A 80 1.74 8.61 7.58
N ALA A 81 2.73 7.80 7.99
CA ALA A 81 4.07 8.28 8.22
C ALA A 81 5.16 7.30 7.76
N SER A 82 6.34 7.83 7.54
CA SER A 82 7.57 7.06 7.35
C SER A 82 8.58 7.40 8.44
N GLY A 83 9.61 6.56 8.61
CA GLY A 83 10.69 6.84 9.56
C GLY A 83 11.78 7.74 8.96
N PRO A 84 12.81 8.13 9.77
CA PRO A 84 13.90 9.01 9.31
C PRO A 84 14.68 8.43 8.13
N MET A 85 14.78 7.10 8.01
CA MET A 85 15.41 6.41 6.89
C MET A 85 14.51 6.35 5.64
N GLY A 86 13.21 6.68 5.77
CA GLY A 86 12.26 6.67 4.66
C GLY A 86 12.72 7.59 3.53
N GLY A 87 12.74 7.07 2.30
CA GLY A 87 13.18 7.81 1.14
C GLY A 87 14.69 7.74 0.84
N THR A 88 15.47 6.94 1.58
CA THR A 88 16.89 6.73 1.30
C THR A 88 17.06 5.71 0.16
N PRO A 89 17.49 6.13 -1.06
CA PRO A 89 17.75 5.18 -2.14
C PRO A 89 18.84 4.18 -1.79
N ALA A 90 18.77 2.99 -2.37
CA ALA A 90 19.73 1.91 -2.15
C ALA A 90 19.89 1.44 -0.68
N TYR A 91 18.98 1.86 0.20
CA TYR A 91 18.88 1.28 1.54
C TYR A 91 17.65 0.35 1.59
N PRO A 92 17.83 -0.93 1.96
CA PRO A 92 16.74 -1.91 1.94
C PRO A 92 15.55 -1.46 2.80
N GLY A 93 14.33 -1.60 2.26
CA GLY A 93 13.10 -1.30 2.99
C GLY A 93 12.75 0.19 3.18
N SER A 94 13.61 1.13 2.75
CA SER A 94 13.40 2.56 3.03
C SER A 94 12.27 3.24 2.23
N GLY A 95 11.57 2.52 1.36
CA GLY A 95 10.34 2.99 0.73
C GLY A 95 9.07 2.74 1.55
N LYS A 96 9.21 2.17 2.75
CA LYS A 96 8.05 1.79 3.59
C LYS A 96 7.38 2.99 4.25
N SER A 97 6.05 2.90 4.31
CA SER A 97 5.16 3.76 5.11
C SER A 97 4.28 2.89 5.99
N ILE A 98 3.81 3.45 7.09
CA ILE A 98 2.76 2.85 7.91
C ILE A 98 1.49 3.67 7.72
N VAL A 99 0.34 3.01 7.77
CA VAL A 99 -0.98 3.64 7.79
C VAL A 99 -1.70 3.15 9.03
N THR A 100 -2.21 4.07 9.84
CA THR A 100 -2.84 3.75 11.13
C THR A 100 -4.23 4.39 11.24
N SER A 101 -5.19 3.65 11.83
CA SER A 101 -6.56 4.12 12.09
C SER A 101 -7.26 3.20 13.10
N ILE A 102 -8.51 3.47 13.48
CA ILE A 102 -9.37 2.49 14.14
C ILE A 102 -9.99 1.57 13.07
N SER A 103 -9.83 0.28 13.24
CA SER A 103 -10.30 -0.74 12.32
C SER A 103 -11.82 -0.92 12.37
N PRO A 104 -12.53 -0.95 11.22
CA PRO A 104 -13.93 -1.35 11.16
C PRO A 104 -14.14 -2.84 11.45
N LEU A 105 -13.09 -3.66 11.32
CA LEU A 105 -13.14 -5.10 11.52
C LEU A 105 -13.02 -5.48 12.99
N THR A 106 -12.10 -4.83 13.72
CA THR A 106 -11.78 -5.20 15.11
C THR A 106 -12.30 -4.19 16.15
N GLY A 107 -12.64 -2.95 15.72
CA GLY A 107 -12.97 -1.85 16.63
C GLY A 107 -11.78 -1.30 17.42
N SER A 108 -10.57 -1.80 17.14
CA SER A 108 -9.33 -1.43 17.82
C SER A 108 -8.40 -0.68 16.88
N VAL A 109 -7.32 -0.09 17.41
CA VAL A 109 -6.27 0.51 16.61
C VAL A 109 -5.59 -0.56 15.77
N ILE A 110 -5.39 -0.25 14.50
CA ILE A 110 -4.68 -1.10 13.53
C ILE A 110 -3.65 -0.28 12.79
N ASP A 111 -2.56 -0.91 12.43
CA ASP A 111 -1.60 -0.39 11.47
C ASP A 111 -1.39 -1.36 10.31
N SER A 112 -1.11 -0.82 9.16
CA SER A 112 -0.78 -1.59 7.96
C SER A 112 0.45 -1.01 7.28
N ASN A 113 1.40 -1.90 6.98
CA ASN A 113 2.67 -1.52 6.36
C ASN A 113 2.55 -1.61 4.83
N VAL A 114 3.08 -0.62 4.14
CA VAL A 114 3.03 -0.55 2.67
C VAL A 114 4.37 -0.11 2.08
N GLY A 115 4.74 -0.72 0.96
CA GLY A 115 5.88 -0.29 0.15
C GLY A 115 5.50 0.80 -0.84
N GLY A 116 6.49 1.36 -1.53
CA GLY A 116 6.27 2.33 -2.61
C GLY A 116 6.91 3.68 -2.36
N TYR A 117 6.33 4.71 -2.97
CA TYR A 117 6.94 6.03 -3.04
C TYR A 117 6.17 7.13 -2.29
N PHE A 118 4.96 6.84 -1.82
CA PHE A 118 4.10 7.87 -1.21
C PHE A 118 4.74 8.51 0.03
N GLY A 119 5.16 7.71 1.01
CA GLY A 119 5.79 8.24 2.23
C GLY A 119 7.07 9.04 1.96
N PRO A 120 8.00 8.54 1.13
CA PRO A 120 9.11 9.35 0.64
C PRO A 120 8.69 10.66 -0.02
N TYR A 121 7.70 10.65 -0.90
CA TYR A 121 7.24 11.88 -1.56
C TYR A 121 6.57 12.85 -0.59
N LEU A 122 5.79 12.35 0.38
CA LEU A 122 5.23 13.15 1.46
C LEU A 122 6.34 13.86 2.25
N LYS A 123 7.37 13.11 2.67
CA LYS A 123 8.51 13.67 3.39
C LYS A 123 9.23 14.75 2.58
N PHE A 124 9.55 14.46 1.32
CA PHE A 124 10.26 15.41 0.47
C PHE A 124 9.40 16.61 0.08
N SER A 125 8.09 16.49 0.19
CA SER A 125 7.15 17.62 0.12
C SER A 125 7.12 18.46 1.40
N GLY A 126 7.85 18.07 2.46
CA GLY A 126 8.00 18.85 3.70
C GLY A 126 7.23 18.31 4.90
N PHE A 127 6.76 17.04 4.87
CA PHE A 127 5.94 16.47 5.94
C PHE A 127 6.38 15.06 6.31
N ASP A 128 6.73 14.83 7.57
CA ASP A 128 7.07 13.50 8.10
C ASP A 128 5.86 12.60 8.26
N ALA A 129 4.69 13.19 8.43
CA ALA A 129 3.42 12.49 8.59
C ALA A 129 2.25 13.27 7.97
N LEU A 130 1.18 12.54 7.65
CA LEU A 130 -0.12 13.06 7.21
C LEU A 130 -1.19 12.56 8.16
N ARG A 131 -2.07 13.46 8.62
CA ARG A 131 -3.30 13.15 9.34
C ARG A 131 -4.51 13.60 8.53
N ILE A 132 -5.47 12.71 8.31
CA ILE A 132 -6.73 13.04 7.64
C ILE A 132 -7.90 12.72 8.58
N THR A 133 -8.64 13.76 8.95
CA THR A 133 -9.86 13.69 9.77
C THR A 133 -11.07 14.18 8.97
N GLY A 134 -12.24 14.10 9.60
CA GLY A 134 -13.48 14.58 8.98
C GLY A 134 -14.02 13.65 7.92
N LYS A 135 -15.10 14.08 7.27
CA LYS A 135 -15.75 13.41 6.14
C LYS A 135 -16.19 14.42 5.10
N THR A 136 -16.26 13.98 3.86
CA THR A 136 -16.72 14.78 2.73
C THR A 136 -17.74 14.02 1.90
N LYS A 137 -18.37 14.70 0.95
CA LYS A 137 -19.29 14.07 -0.01
C LYS A 137 -18.70 14.13 -1.41
N GLY A 138 -18.89 13.06 -2.15
CA GLY A 138 -18.45 12.95 -3.54
C GLY A 138 -16.97 12.60 -3.68
N ASP A 139 -16.49 12.62 -4.92
CA ASP A 139 -15.15 12.20 -5.33
C ASP A 139 -14.11 13.25 -4.91
N THR A 140 -13.70 13.22 -3.66
CA THR A 140 -12.69 14.15 -3.11
C THR A 140 -11.29 13.58 -3.29
N VAL A 141 -10.41 14.39 -3.86
CA VAL A 141 -8.98 14.09 -4.03
C VAL A 141 -8.16 15.14 -3.28
N VAL A 142 -7.26 14.68 -2.42
CA VAL A 142 -6.24 15.53 -1.79
C VAL A 142 -4.97 15.42 -2.61
N VAL A 143 -4.42 16.56 -3.04
CA VAL A 143 -3.19 16.62 -3.84
C VAL A 143 -2.11 17.34 -3.04
N ILE A 144 -1.00 16.66 -2.80
CA ILE A 144 0.19 17.18 -2.14
C ILE A 144 1.26 17.36 -3.23
N ASP A 145 1.38 18.57 -3.74
CA ASP A 145 2.37 18.92 -4.77
C ASP A 145 3.59 19.58 -4.13
N GLY A 146 4.61 18.78 -3.86
CA GLY A 146 5.85 19.27 -3.27
C GLY A 146 6.74 20.03 -4.25
N ILE A 147 6.46 19.99 -5.55
CA ILE A 147 7.19 20.75 -6.58
C ILE A 147 6.66 22.18 -6.61
N GLU A 148 5.33 22.34 -6.64
CA GLU A 148 4.67 23.65 -6.66
C GLU A 148 4.46 24.22 -5.24
N GLU A 149 4.87 23.51 -4.20
CA GLU A 149 4.68 23.86 -2.78
C GLU A 149 3.21 24.19 -2.45
N LYS A 150 2.32 23.28 -2.88
CA LYS A 150 0.89 23.48 -2.88
C LYS A 150 0.14 22.22 -2.44
N ILE A 151 -0.90 22.42 -1.64
CA ILE A 151 -1.81 21.33 -1.25
C ILE A 151 -3.23 21.75 -1.63
N ASP A 152 -3.94 20.88 -2.35
CA ASP A 152 -5.30 21.12 -2.79
C ASP A 152 -6.26 20.04 -2.27
N ILE A 153 -7.47 20.46 -1.88
CA ILE A 153 -8.64 19.59 -1.75
C ILE A 153 -9.51 19.84 -2.99
N LEU A 154 -9.61 18.83 -3.84
CA LEU A 154 -10.33 18.90 -5.11
C LEU A 154 -11.59 18.04 -5.07
N GLN A 155 -12.64 18.48 -5.78
CA GLN A 155 -13.77 17.63 -6.19
C GLN A 155 -13.57 17.27 -7.66
N ILE A 156 -13.53 15.99 -7.96
CA ILE A 156 -13.28 15.47 -9.32
C ILE A 156 -14.33 14.40 -9.64
N PRO A 157 -15.53 14.80 -10.08
CA PRO A 157 -16.60 13.86 -10.37
C PRO A 157 -16.30 12.96 -11.56
N GLY A 158 -16.79 11.73 -11.50
CA GLY A 158 -16.70 10.77 -12.61
C GLY A 158 -15.35 10.08 -12.73
N LEU A 159 -14.55 10.05 -11.66
CA LEU A 159 -13.36 9.23 -11.60
C LEU A 159 -13.70 7.72 -11.60
N PRO A 160 -12.84 6.86 -12.14
CA PRO A 160 -13.03 5.41 -12.08
C PRO A 160 -13.22 4.89 -10.65
N GLU A 161 -14.05 3.85 -10.50
CA GLU A 161 -14.22 3.16 -9.22
C GLU A 161 -13.08 2.17 -8.94
N ASP A 162 -12.62 1.50 -9.98
CA ASP A 162 -11.53 0.54 -9.94
C ASP A 162 -10.20 1.21 -9.57
N ALA A 163 -9.47 0.64 -8.60
CA ALA A 163 -8.24 1.23 -8.08
C ALA A 163 -7.13 1.34 -9.14
N TYR A 164 -7.04 0.39 -10.07
CA TYR A 164 -6.06 0.43 -11.15
C TYR A 164 -6.37 1.55 -12.14
N ALA A 165 -7.60 1.58 -12.66
CA ALA A 165 -8.02 2.60 -13.60
C ALA A 165 -7.96 4.01 -12.99
N LEU A 166 -8.31 4.15 -11.71
CA LEU A 166 -8.22 5.40 -10.97
C LEU A 166 -6.79 5.90 -10.87
N SER A 167 -5.86 5.02 -10.47
CA SER A 167 -4.45 5.39 -10.32
C SER A 167 -3.79 5.75 -11.65
N ASP A 168 -4.12 5.04 -12.74
CA ASP A 168 -3.65 5.37 -14.09
C ASP A 168 -4.12 6.77 -14.51
N VAL A 169 -5.41 7.06 -14.36
CA VAL A 169 -6.04 8.33 -14.70
C VAL A 169 -5.43 9.49 -13.91
N LEU A 170 -5.27 9.33 -12.58
CA LEU A 170 -4.70 10.38 -11.73
C LEU A 170 -3.20 10.55 -11.96
N THR A 171 -2.46 9.46 -12.20
CA THR A 171 -1.04 9.54 -12.57
C THR A 171 -0.86 10.32 -13.86
N ASP A 172 -1.66 10.04 -14.89
CA ASP A 172 -1.61 10.77 -16.15
C ASP A 172 -1.96 12.26 -15.97
N HIS A 173 -3.03 12.54 -15.21
CA HIS A 173 -3.51 13.90 -15.01
C HIS A 173 -2.51 14.79 -14.26
N PHE A 174 -1.96 14.31 -13.13
CA PHE A 174 -1.06 15.11 -12.29
C PHE A 174 0.41 15.05 -12.70
N SER A 175 0.78 14.18 -13.62
CA SER A 175 2.17 13.99 -14.03
C SER A 175 2.77 15.16 -14.81
N GLN A 176 1.95 16.00 -15.44
CA GLN A 176 2.42 17.03 -16.37
C GLN A 176 3.46 16.48 -17.38
N GLY A 177 3.26 15.22 -17.82
CA GLY A 177 4.16 14.51 -18.73
C GLY A 177 5.30 13.74 -18.05
N LYS A 178 5.51 13.89 -16.73
CA LYS A 178 6.52 13.14 -15.96
C LYS A 178 5.86 12.19 -14.97
N LYS A 179 5.42 11.02 -15.43
CA LYS A 179 4.71 10.02 -14.59
C LYS A 179 5.54 9.53 -13.38
N VAL A 180 6.87 9.47 -13.54
CA VAL A 180 7.79 9.24 -12.42
C VAL A 180 7.72 10.44 -11.48
N GLY A 181 7.43 10.21 -10.23
CA GLY A 181 7.24 11.28 -9.25
C GLY A 181 5.79 11.45 -8.80
N ILE A 182 4.87 10.65 -9.32
CA ILE A 182 3.48 10.55 -8.85
C ILE A 182 3.28 9.27 -8.04
N SER A 183 2.66 9.41 -6.89
CA SER A 183 2.16 8.29 -6.09
C SER A 183 0.72 8.58 -5.68
N VAL A 184 -0.17 7.62 -5.89
CA VAL A 184 -1.60 7.74 -5.59
C VAL A 184 -1.99 6.72 -4.54
N ILE A 185 -2.66 7.17 -3.48
CA ILE A 185 -3.38 6.31 -2.54
C ILE A 185 -4.84 6.26 -2.99
N SER A 186 -5.41 5.08 -3.06
CA SER A 186 -6.82 4.89 -3.40
C SER A 186 -7.41 3.66 -2.70
N ALA A 187 -8.72 3.67 -2.51
CA ALA A 187 -9.51 2.50 -2.17
C ALA A 187 -10.35 2.10 -3.39
N GLY A 188 -10.56 0.81 -3.59
CA GLY A 188 -11.44 0.31 -4.63
C GLY A 188 -12.91 0.25 -4.19
N PRO A 189 -13.84 -0.15 -5.07
CA PRO A 189 -15.28 -0.18 -4.79
C PRO A 189 -15.68 -1.17 -3.69
N GLY A 190 -14.89 -2.23 -3.47
CA GLY A 190 -15.11 -3.18 -2.39
C GLY A 190 -14.95 -2.57 -1.00
N ALA A 191 -14.11 -1.56 -0.86
CA ALA A 191 -13.89 -0.89 0.41
C ALA A 191 -15.13 -0.17 0.95
N ALA A 192 -15.97 0.38 0.07
CA ALA A 192 -17.21 1.07 0.46
C ALA A 192 -18.30 0.10 0.95
N ASN A 193 -18.21 -1.19 0.60
CA ASN A 193 -19.27 -2.19 0.81
C ASN A 193 -18.88 -3.31 1.79
N THR A 194 -17.66 -3.26 2.32
CA THR A 194 -17.14 -4.28 3.25
C THR A 194 -16.44 -3.64 4.44
N ARG A 195 -16.00 -4.45 5.40
CA ARG A 195 -15.12 -4.01 6.50
C ARG A 195 -13.67 -4.44 6.33
N ILE A 196 -13.36 -5.02 5.18
CA ILE A 196 -12.04 -5.59 4.86
C ILE A 196 -11.36 -4.84 3.69
N GLY A 197 -11.74 -3.58 3.48
CA GLY A 197 -11.14 -2.75 2.44
C GLY A 197 -9.66 -2.49 2.71
N CYS A 198 -8.82 -2.61 1.68
CA CYS A 198 -7.41 -2.21 1.72
C CYS A 198 -7.17 -0.87 1.00
N LEU A 199 -5.99 -0.29 1.18
CA LEU A 199 -5.52 0.86 0.42
C LEU A 199 -4.44 0.44 -0.58
N ASN A 200 -4.60 0.87 -1.82
CA ASN A 200 -3.60 0.74 -2.87
C ASN A 200 -2.69 1.98 -2.88
N PHE A 201 -1.39 1.77 -2.93
CA PHE A 201 -0.34 2.79 -3.05
C PHE A 201 0.36 2.60 -4.39
N SER A 202 0.21 3.53 -5.30
CA SER A 202 0.76 3.40 -6.64
C SER A 202 2.09 4.13 -6.82
N TRP A 203 2.84 3.72 -7.82
CA TRP A 203 3.96 4.45 -8.41
C TRP A 203 4.12 4.08 -9.88
N TYR A 204 4.76 4.96 -10.66
CA TYR A 204 5.07 4.64 -12.06
C TYR A 204 6.41 3.90 -12.16
N ASP A 205 6.35 2.64 -12.59
CA ASP A 205 7.55 1.84 -12.91
C ASP A 205 8.07 2.20 -14.30
N ASN A 206 9.20 2.91 -14.32
CA ASN A 206 9.79 3.36 -15.57
C ASN A 206 10.40 2.21 -16.40
N ALA A 207 10.80 1.11 -15.78
CA ALA A 207 11.34 -0.06 -16.49
C ALA A 207 10.21 -0.79 -17.23
N ARG A 208 9.07 -0.99 -16.57
CA ARG A 208 7.89 -1.68 -17.12
C ARG A 208 6.91 -0.76 -17.83
N LYS A 209 7.14 0.57 -17.81
CA LYS A 209 6.29 1.61 -18.44
C LYS A 209 4.82 1.54 -18.02
N ARG A 210 4.58 1.28 -16.74
CA ARG A 210 3.21 1.16 -16.17
C ARG A 210 3.14 1.62 -14.73
N VAL A 211 1.94 1.88 -14.27
CA VAL A 211 1.67 2.07 -12.85
C VAL A 211 1.73 0.71 -12.15
N ARG A 212 2.40 0.66 -11.00
CA ARG A 212 2.52 -0.49 -10.10
C ARG A 212 1.91 -0.14 -8.76
N TYR A 213 1.66 -1.16 -7.96
CA TYR A 213 0.92 -1.03 -6.71
C TYR A 213 1.59 -1.83 -5.59
N LYS A 214 1.39 -1.37 -4.37
CA LYS A 214 1.48 -2.15 -3.13
C LYS A 214 0.32 -1.76 -2.23
N GLN A 215 -0.08 -2.67 -1.37
CA GLN A 215 -1.26 -2.52 -0.55
C GLN A 215 -0.90 -2.31 0.92
N ALA A 216 -1.55 -1.33 1.59
CA ALA A 216 -1.77 -1.37 3.03
C ALA A 216 -2.96 -2.32 3.24
N GLY A 217 -2.64 -3.63 3.26
CA GLY A 217 -3.59 -4.69 2.93
C GLY A 217 -4.58 -5.01 4.04
N ARG A 218 -4.22 -4.81 5.31
CA ARG A 218 -4.98 -5.35 6.44
C ARG A 218 -5.68 -4.30 7.30
N GLY A 219 -6.65 -4.77 8.10
CA GLY A 219 -7.32 -3.97 9.12
C GLY A 219 -8.50 -3.13 8.65
N GLY A 220 -8.88 -3.18 7.38
CA GLY A 220 -10.03 -2.45 6.86
C GLY A 220 -9.81 -0.93 6.72
N ILE A 221 -8.55 -0.47 6.62
CA ILE A 221 -8.25 0.98 6.53
C ILE A 221 -8.81 1.57 5.23
N GLY A 222 -8.88 0.80 4.15
CA GLY A 222 -9.54 1.20 2.91
C GLY A 222 -11.02 1.50 3.11
N THR A 223 -11.71 0.76 3.97
CA THR A 223 -13.10 1.04 4.35
C THR A 223 -13.23 2.37 5.09
N VAL A 224 -12.31 2.68 6.01
CA VAL A 224 -12.26 3.99 6.69
C VAL A 224 -12.04 5.12 5.68
N PHE A 225 -11.16 4.91 4.71
CA PHE A 225 -10.87 5.88 3.65
C PHE A 225 -12.10 6.17 2.78
N ALA A 226 -12.79 5.12 2.34
CA ALA A 226 -14.04 5.24 1.57
C ALA A 226 -15.16 5.91 2.39
N ASP A 227 -15.32 5.57 3.67
CA ASP A 227 -16.31 6.16 4.58
C ASP A 227 -16.06 7.66 4.82
N LYS A 228 -14.82 8.13 4.71
CA LYS A 228 -14.50 9.55 4.74
C LYS A 228 -14.89 10.30 3.45
N GLY A 229 -15.31 9.61 2.40
CA GLY A 229 -15.63 10.19 1.10
C GLY A 229 -14.38 10.56 0.29
N LEU A 230 -13.22 10.03 0.67
CA LEU A 230 -12.00 10.17 -0.11
C LEU A 230 -12.02 9.23 -1.31
N LYS A 231 -11.68 9.77 -2.47
CA LYS A 231 -11.42 9.00 -3.69
C LYS A 231 -9.94 8.68 -3.85
N ALA A 232 -9.08 9.67 -3.59
CA ALA A 232 -7.63 9.48 -3.65
C ALA A 232 -6.87 10.52 -2.82
N VAL A 233 -5.62 10.19 -2.48
CA VAL A 233 -4.59 11.15 -2.07
C VAL A 233 -3.42 11.01 -3.03
N VAL A 234 -3.00 12.11 -3.63
CA VAL A 234 -1.91 12.17 -4.61
C VAL A 234 -0.72 12.89 -4.00
N ALA A 235 0.46 12.28 -4.06
CA ALA A 235 1.72 12.95 -3.75
C ALA A 235 2.54 13.11 -5.03
N ARG A 236 3.02 14.32 -5.28
CA ARG A 236 3.86 14.66 -6.42
C ARG A 236 5.20 15.18 -5.95
N TRP A 237 6.28 14.56 -6.44
CA TRP A 237 7.66 14.93 -6.12
C TRP A 237 8.58 14.71 -7.32
N GLU A 238 9.78 15.29 -7.24
CA GLU A 238 10.84 15.08 -8.22
C GLU A 238 11.57 13.74 -8.01
N GLN A 239 12.64 13.55 -8.77
CA GLN A 239 13.46 12.35 -8.69
C GLN A 239 14.21 12.27 -7.34
N VAL A 240 14.11 11.13 -6.67
CA VAL A 240 14.76 10.85 -5.39
C VAL A 240 16.26 10.57 -5.58
N SER A 241 17.09 11.18 -4.75
CA SER A 241 18.55 10.98 -4.68
C SER A 241 19.01 10.67 -3.25
N LEU A 242 20.24 10.17 -3.09
CA LEU A 242 20.83 9.92 -1.76
C LEU A 242 20.93 11.18 -0.89
N LYS A 243 21.04 12.35 -1.51
CA LYS A 243 21.13 13.63 -0.78
C LYS A 243 19.76 14.16 -0.35
N THR A 244 18.68 13.69 -0.93
CA THR A 244 17.35 14.25 -0.70
C THR A 244 16.90 14.07 0.77
N ASN A 245 17.27 12.94 1.40
CA ASN A 245 16.94 12.66 2.81
C ASN A 245 17.89 13.35 3.81
N ASN A 246 18.95 14.03 3.34
CA ASN A 246 19.92 14.78 4.14
C ASN A 246 20.30 14.08 5.48
N PRO A 247 20.85 12.86 5.45
CA PRO A 247 21.15 12.12 6.66
C PRO A 247 22.21 12.82 7.51
N ALA A 248 22.23 12.54 8.82
CA ALA A 248 23.20 13.12 9.75
C ALA A 248 24.65 12.83 9.35
N ASP A 249 24.92 11.65 8.80
CA ASP A 249 26.22 11.25 8.24
C ASP A 249 26.01 10.48 6.94
N LEU A 250 26.21 11.14 5.82
CA LEU A 250 26.01 10.54 4.50
C LEU A 250 27.04 9.45 4.17
N GLU A 251 28.28 9.59 4.62
CA GLU A 251 29.32 8.59 4.30
C GLU A 251 29.18 7.35 5.16
N ALA A 252 28.83 7.48 6.43
CA ALA A 252 28.45 6.35 7.28
C ALA A 252 27.24 5.63 6.71
N LEU A 253 26.19 6.36 6.30
CA LEU A 253 25.01 5.78 5.65
C LEU A 253 25.35 4.98 4.40
N LYS A 254 26.18 5.52 3.50
CA LYS A 254 26.61 4.80 2.30
C LYS A 254 27.38 3.52 2.62
N THR A 255 28.22 3.57 3.65
CA THR A 255 29.01 2.42 4.08
C THR A 255 28.10 1.31 4.62
N VAL A 256 27.20 1.65 5.53
CA VAL A 256 26.24 0.71 6.11
C VAL A 256 25.28 0.15 5.03
N ALA A 257 24.78 1.01 4.15
CA ALA A 257 23.90 0.58 3.06
C ALA A 257 24.58 -0.44 2.12
N ARG A 258 25.87 -0.23 1.80
CA ARG A 258 26.64 -1.21 1.00
C ARG A 258 26.83 -2.53 1.74
N CYS A 259 27.18 -2.48 3.05
CA CYS A 259 27.32 -3.68 3.86
C CYS A 259 26.05 -4.50 3.89
N HIS A 260 24.91 -3.88 4.24
CA HIS A 260 23.61 -4.56 4.28
C HIS A 260 23.18 -5.07 2.92
N SER A 261 23.35 -4.28 1.85
CA SER A 261 23.02 -4.71 0.49
C SER A 261 23.85 -5.91 0.04
N LYS A 262 25.14 -5.92 0.36
CA LYS A 262 26.04 -7.05 0.06
C LYS A 262 25.60 -8.29 0.83
N GLU A 263 25.38 -8.16 2.13
CA GLU A 263 24.95 -9.26 3.00
C GLU A 263 23.63 -9.88 2.52
N ILE A 264 22.62 -9.06 2.18
CA ILE A 264 21.34 -9.53 1.65
C ILE A 264 21.56 -10.32 0.35
N VAL A 265 22.32 -9.80 -0.61
CA VAL A 265 22.58 -10.46 -1.89
C VAL A 265 23.35 -11.78 -1.72
N GLU A 266 24.26 -11.86 -0.75
CA GLU A 266 25.04 -13.07 -0.46
C GLU A 266 24.25 -14.15 0.30
N LEU A 267 23.33 -13.73 1.19
CA LEU A 267 22.56 -14.65 2.05
C LEU A 267 21.26 -15.12 1.41
N ASP A 268 20.57 -14.25 0.68
CA ASP A 268 19.24 -14.52 0.12
C ASP A 268 19.19 -15.82 -0.71
N PRO A 269 20.13 -16.12 -1.64
CA PRO A 269 20.12 -17.38 -2.40
C PRO A 269 20.32 -18.65 -1.55
N LYS A 270 20.84 -18.50 -0.33
CA LYS A 270 21.10 -19.61 0.59
C LYS A 270 20.00 -19.80 1.64
N GLN A 271 19.12 -18.83 1.78
CA GLN A 271 18.09 -18.80 2.81
C GLN A 271 16.68 -18.80 2.22
N ASN A 272 16.24 -17.64 1.77
CA ASN A 272 14.83 -17.39 1.44
C ASN A 272 14.56 -17.23 -0.05
N GLU A 273 15.59 -16.95 -0.86
CA GLU A 273 15.45 -16.68 -2.30
C GLU A 273 14.40 -15.58 -2.61
N MET A 274 14.31 -14.56 -1.74
CA MET A 274 13.31 -13.50 -1.84
C MET A 274 13.38 -12.74 -3.16
N ALA A 275 14.60 -12.49 -3.65
CA ALA A 275 14.81 -11.81 -4.92
C ALA A 275 14.36 -12.63 -6.14
N ARG A 276 14.25 -13.97 -6.00
CA ARG A 276 13.85 -14.89 -7.07
C ARG A 276 12.37 -15.28 -6.97
N LEU A 277 11.87 -15.49 -5.77
CA LEU A 277 10.57 -16.11 -5.51
C LEU A 277 9.61 -15.22 -4.72
N GLY A 278 10.09 -14.14 -4.08
CA GLY A 278 9.28 -13.45 -3.09
C GLY A 278 8.86 -14.38 -1.95
N THR A 279 7.73 -14.10 -1.34
CA THR A 279 7.21 -14.90 -0.22
C THR A 279 6.61 -16.25 -0.62
N VAL A 280 6.50 -16.54 -1.92
CA VAL A 280 6.00 -17.84 -2.43
C VAL A 280 6.87 -19.01 -1.96
N HIS A 281 8.17 -18.76 -1.65
CA HIS A 281 9.06 -19.79 -1.08
C HIS A 281 8.52 -20.40 0.21
N LEU A 282 7.61 -19.73 0.91
CA LEU A 282 7.01 -20.23 2.16
C LEU A 282 5.99 -21.36 1.94
N VAL A 283 5.37 -21.49 0.76
CA VAL A 283 4.33 -22.50 0.52
C VAL A 283 4.80 -23.92 0.86
N PRO A 284 5.92 -24.45 0.30
CA PRO A 284 6.40 -25.78 0.66
C PRO A 284 6.80 -25.87 2.14
N ILE A 285 7.44 -24.86 2.70
CA ILE A 285 7.86 -24.85 4.10
C ILE A 285 6.65 -24.97 5.03
N MET A 286 5.61 -24.17 4.80
CA MET A 286 4.40 -24.22 5.62
C MET A 286 3.66 -25.56 5.45
N ASN A 287 3.65 -26.14 4.24
CA ASN A 287 3.08 -27.44 3.99
C ASN A 287 3.82 -28.55 4.75
N ASP A 288 5.15 -28.52 4.76
CA ASP A 288 6.00 -29.55 5.40
C ASP A 288 5.90 -29.50 6.94
N PHE A 289 5.55 -28.33 7.50
CA PHE A 289 5.37 -28.15 8.95
C PHE A 289 3.90 -28.19 9.39
N ASP A 290 2.96 -28.63 8.54
CA ASP A 290 1.52 -28.61 8.80
C ASP A 290 0.95 -27.24 9.21
N LEU A 291 1.45 -26.18 8.58
CA LEU A 291 1.08 -24.79 8.83
C LEU A 291 0.42 -24.11 7.61
N LEU A 292 0.25 -24.83 6.49
CA LEU A 292 -0.43 -24.31 5.30
C LEU A 292 -1.95 -24.38 5.50
N PRO A 293 -2.68 -23.26 5.64
CA PRO A 293 -4.14 -23.28 5.77
C PRO A 293 -4.77 -24.03 4.59
N THR A 294 -5.60 -25.02 4.89
CA THR A 294 -6.22 -25.86 3.88
C THR A 294 -7.66 -26.17 4.26
N HIS A 295 -8.61 -26.01 3.30
CA HIS A 295 -10.04 -26.27 3.48
C HIS A 295 -10.59 -25.62 4.77
N ASN A 296 -10.59 -24.30 4.82
CA ASN A 296 -11.03 -23.51 5.98
C ASN A 296 -10.34 -23.92 7.29
N PHE A 297 -8.99 -24.06 7.24
CA PHE A 297 -8.14 -24.47 8.38
C PHE A 297 -8.44 -25.86 8.94
N GLN A 298 -9.13 -26.73 8.20
CA GLN A 298 -9.37 -28.12 8.64
C GLN A 298 -8.08 -28.95 8.62
N TYR A 299 -7.15 -28.58 7.73
CA TYR A 299 -5.84 -29.24 7.59
C TYR A 299 -4.73 -28.19 7.54
N GLY A 300 -3.53 -28.60 7.93
CA GLY A 300 -2.32 -27.78 7.89
C GLY A 300 -1.43 -28.09 6.68
N SER A 301 -1.77 -29.12 5.88
CA SER A 301 -1.00 -29.53 4.70
C SER A 301 -1.90 -30.18 3.65
N HIS A 302 -1.39 -30.24 2.40
CA HIS A 302 -2.09 -30.88 1.29
C HIS A 302 -1.12 -31.38 0.21
N PRO A 303 -1.34 -32.56 -0.38
CA PRO A 303 -0.49 -33.09 -1.46
C PRO A 303 -0.40 -32.19 -2.69
N GLY A 304 -1.46 -31.39 -2.96
CA GLY A 304 -1.52 -30.44 -4.06
C GLY A 304 -0.75 -29.13 -3.83
N ALA A 305 -0.11 -28.92 -2.68
CA ALA A 305 0.63 -27.69 -2.37
C ALA A 305 1.74 -27.38 -3.40
N SER A 306 2.36 -28.40 -4.00
CA SER A 306 3.37 -28.25 -5.04
C SER A 306 2.84 -27.58 -6.32
N LEU A 307 1.54 -27.69 -6.61
CA LEU A 307 0.89 -27.06 -7.77
C LEU A 307 0.76 -25.55 -7.64
N ILE A 308 0.82 -25.03 -6.42
CA ILE A 308 0.74 -23.59 -6.09
C ILE A 308 1.99 -23.10 -5.33
N GLY A 309 3.09 -23.88 -5.39
CA GLY A 309 4.36 -23.57 -4.76
C GLY A 309 5.32 -22.82 -5.69
N ARG A 310 6.60 -22.80 -5.27
CA ARG A 310 7.70 -22.05 -5.92
C ARG A 310 7.79 -22.27 -7.43
N GLU A 311 7.82 -23.51 -7.91
CA GLU A 311 8.04 -23.81 -9.33
C GLU A 311 6.89 -23.39 -10.23
N ALA A 312 5.66 -23.35 -9.69
CA ALA A 312 4.48 -22.92 -10.41
C ALA A 312 4.52 -21.41 -10.69
N PHE A 313 4.80 -20.59 -9.67
CA PHE A 313 4.81 -19.13 -9.80
C PHE A 313 6.10 -18.58 -10.40
N GLU A 314 7.27 -19.22 -10.17
CA GLU A 314 8.53 -18.78 -10.76
C GLU A 314 8.47 -18.69 -12.30
N LYS A 315 7.77 -19.63 -12.93
CA LYS A 315 7.56 -19.64 -14.39
C LYS A 315 6.63 -18.54 -14.89
N LEU A 316 5.80 -17.99 -14.01
CA LEU A 316 4.79 -16.97 -14.34
C LEU A 316 5.29 -15.55 -14.06
N PHE A 317 6.22 -15.39 -13.14
CA PHE A 317 6.73 -14.08 -12.75
C PHE A 317 7.47 -13.38 -13.89
N ASP A 318 7.25 -12.06 -14.00
CA ASP A 318 8.00 -11.19 -14.90
C ASP A 318 9.47 -11.16 -14.46
N PRO A 319 10.42 -11.56 -15.32
CA PRO A 319 11.81 -11.77 -14.90
C PRO A 319 12.52 -10.46 -14.56
N GLY A 320 13.55 -10.56 -13.73
CA GLY A 320 14.45 -9.47 -13.38
C GLY A 320 14.16 -8.84 -12.03
N TYR A 321 14.89 -7.77 -11.73
CA TYR A 321 14.76 -7.05 -10.48
C TYR A 321 13.35 -6.47 -10.31
N ASP A 322 12.73 -6.79 -9.17
CA ASP A 322 11.42 -6.26 -8.80
C ASP A 322 11.38 -5.82 -7.33
N GLY A 323 11.50 -4.52 -7.12
CA GLY A 323 11.47 -3.90 -5.80
C GLY A 323 10.47 -2.76 -5.75
N CYS A 324 9.75 -2.66 -4.64
CA CYS A 324 8.81 -1.56 -4.39
C CYS A 324 9.51 -0.21 -4.11
N TRP A 325 10.82 -0.20 -3.96
CA TRP A 325 11.63 1.00 -3.72
C TRP A 325 12.95 0.96 -4.49
N LYS A 326 13.42 2.15 -4.89
CA LYS A 326 14.64 2.32 -5.68
C LYS A 326 15.88 1.74 -4.98
N GLY A 327 16.43 0.67 -5.55
CA GLY A 327 17.67 0.05 -5.07
C GLY A 327 17.51 -0.82 -3.82
N CYS A 328 16.30 -1.24 -3.48
CA CYS A 328 16.06 -2.21 -2.40
C CYS A 328 16.56 -3.60 -2.83
N THR A 329 17.67 -4.08 -2.26
CA THR A 329 18.30 -5.35 -2.64
C THR A 329 17.54 -6.59 -2.17
N VAL A 330 16.55 -6.46 -1.28
CA VAL A 330 15.63 -7.56 -0.95
C VAL A 330 14.83 -7.98 -2.18
N ALA A 331 14.44 -7.01 -3.04
CA ALA A 331 13.77 -7.25 -4.33
C ALA A 331 12.61 -8.26 -4.28
N CYS A 332 11.88 -8.28 -3.17
CA CYS A 332 10.86 -9.29 -2.87
C CYS A 332 9.51 -9.09 -3.60
N ALA A 333 9.37 -8.01 -4.34
CA ALA A 333 8.17 -7.81 -5.15
C ALA A 333 8.25 -8.67 -6.41
N HIS A 334 7.13 -9.27 -6.77
CA HIS A 334 6.98 -10.02 -8.00
C HIS A 334 5.64 -9.69 -8.64
N GLY A 335 5.49 -9.95 -9.91
CA GLY A 335 4.24 -9.78 -10.61
C GLY A 335 4.19 -10.59 -11.90
N VAL A 336 2.98 -10.78 -12.42
CA VAL A 336 2.74 -11.54 -13.64
C VAL A 336 2.28 -10.59 -14.74
N LYS A 337 3.06 -10.57 -15.81
CA LYS A 337 2.80 -9.75 -16.99
C LYS A 337 1.84 -10.45 -17.95
N ASP A 338 1.03 -9.65 -18.63
CA ASP A 338 0.13 -10.12 -19.70
C ASP A 338 -0.85 -11.22 -19.25
N PHE A 339 -1.19 -11.26 -17.97
CA PHE A 339 -2.23 -12.14 -17.46
C PHE A 339 -3.59 -11.77 -18.09
N VAL A 340 -4.39 -12.78 -18.40
CA VAL A 340 -5.71 -12.58 -19.03
C VAL A 340 -6.78 -13.17 -18.11
N PRO A 341 -7.53 -12.33 -17.38
CA PRO A 341 -8.63 -12.81 -16.53
C PRO A 341 -9.70 -13.56 -17.34
N TYR A 342 -10.24 -14.61 -16.73
CA TYR A 342 -11.28 -15.45 -17.33
C TYR A 342 -12.69 -14.93 -17.06
N THR A 343 -12.84 -14.12 -16.02
CA THR A 343 -14.13 -13.60 -15.55
C THR A 343 -14.10 -12.08 -15.36
N GLY A 344 -15.21 -11.50 -14.92
CA GLY A 344 -15.32 -10.12 -14.47
C GLY A 344 -15.11 -9.05 -15.54
N ALA A 345 -14.88 -7.81 -15.08
CA ALA A 345 -14.80 -6.62 -15.93
C ALA A 345 -13.55 -6.59 -16.83
N TYR A 346 -12.52 -7.33 -16.49
CA TYR A 346 -11.26 -7.43 -17.24
C TYR A 346 -11.13 -8.70 -18.08
N LYS A 347 -12.20 -9.52 -18.18
CA LYS A 347 -12.21 -10.74 -18.98
C LYS A 347 -11.65 -10.51 -20.39
N GLY A 348 -10.67 -11.33 -20.78
CA GLY A 348 -10.05 -11.29 -22.10
C GLY A 348 -9.08 -10.13 -22.32
N ARG A 349 -8.83 -9.27 -21.34
CA ARG A 349 -7.87 -8.17 -21.42
C ARG A 349 -6.55 -8.57 -20.78
N LYS A 350 -5.44 -8.15 -21.38
CA LYS A 350 -4.13 -8.30 -20.75
C LYS A 350 -3.97 -7.33 -19.60
N VAL A 351 -3.67 -7.85 -18.41
CA VAL A 351 -3.42 -7.08 -17.20
C VAL A 351 -2.06 -7.43 -16.60
N PHE A 352 -1.62 -6.65 -15.65
CA PHE A 352 -0.49 -6.98 -14.80
C PHE A 352 -1.04 -7.31 -13.40
N VAL A 353 -0.64 -8.46 -12.85
CA VAL A 353 -0.97 -8.85 -11.48
C VAL A 353 0.25 -8.56 -10.61
N ASP A 354 0.10 -7.77 -9.56
CA ASP A 354 1.15 -7.54 -8.56
C ASP A 354 1.05 -8.63 -7.48
N GLY A 355 2.07 -9.44 -7.35
CA GLY A 355 2.00 -10.65 -6.54
C GLY A 355 1.85 -11.93 -7.37
N PRO A 356 1.34 -13.03 -6.74
CA PRO A 356 0.80 -13.08 -5.39
C PRO A 356 1.89 -13.23 -4.31
N GLU A 357 1.55 -12.80 -3.10
CA GLU A 357 2.33 -13.11 -1.90
C GLU A 357 1.86 -14.44 -1.28
N TYR A 358 2.66 -15.01 -0.37
CA TYR A 358 2.32 -16.27 0.33
C TYR A 358 0.93 -16.25 0.95
N GLU A 359 0.59 -15.16 1.64
CA GLU A 359 -0.71 -15.03 2.31
C GLU A 359 -1.89 -15.09 1.34
N THR A 360 -1.74 -14.53 0.15
CA THR A 360 -2.76 -14.61 -0.91
C THR A 360 -2.86 -16.04 -1.44
N ILE A 361 -1.72 -16.71 -1.66
CA ILE A 361 -1.71 -18.11 -2.14
C ILE A 361 -2.35 -19.04 -1.09
N ALA A 362 -1.99 -18.89 0.17
CA ALA A 362 -2.56 -19.68 1.24
C ALA A 362 -4.05 -19.39 1.44
N GLY A 363 -4.44 -18.11 1.53
CA GLY A 363 -5.82 -17.70 1.78
C GLY A 363 -6.77 -17.99 0.62
N CYS A 364 -6.37 -17.65 -0.60
CA CYS A 364 -7.20 -17.78 -1.81
C CYS A 364 -6.92 -19.06 -2.62
N GLY A 365 -5.92 -19.84 -2.21
CA GLY A 365 -5.58 -21.12 -2.80
C GLY A 365 -5.96 -22.27 -1.87
N SER A 366 -5.00 -22.83 -1.12
CA SER A 366 -5.16 -24.05 -0.33
C SER A 366 -6.31 -23.94 0.70
N ASN A 367 -6.51 -22.78 1.31
CA ASN A 367 -7.63 -22.56 2.26
C ASN A 367 -9.00 -22.65 1.59
N LEU A 368 -9.11 -22.40 0.29
CA LEU A 368 -10.31 -22.62 -0.54
C LEU A 368 -10.32 -23.98 -1.24
N GLY A 369 -9.29 -24.81 -1.06
CA GLY A 369 -9.11 -26.03 -1.84
C GLY A 369 -8.78 -25.80 -3.32
N ILE A 370 -8.24 -24.62 -3.65
CA ILE A 370 -7.85 -24.22 -5.01
C ILE A 370 -6.35 -24.43 -5.17
N PHE A 371 -5.96 -25.34 -6.08
CA PHE A 371 -4.58 -25.66 -6.39
C PHE A 371 -4.23 -25.34 -7.85
N ASP A 372 -4.80 -24.25 -8.37
CA ASP A 372 -4.55 -23.68 -9.68
C ASP A 372 -3.99 -22.27 -9.58
N PRO A 373 -2.73 -22.01 -10.00
CA PRO A 373 -2.11 -20.69 -9.87
C PRO A 373 -2.80 -19.61 -10.68
N PHE A 374 -3.46 -19.94 -11.79
CA PHE A 374 -4.16 -18.96 -12.62
C PHE A 374 -5.42 -18.43 -11.92
N THR A 375 -6.17 -19.28 -11.25
CA THR A 375 -7.33 -18.89 -10.43
C THR A 375 -6.88 -18.00 -9.26
N ILE A 376 -5.76 -18.33 -8.60
CA ILE A 376 -5.20 -17.50 -7.50
C ILE A 376 -4.79 -16.13 -8.01
N LEU A 377 -4.14 -16.06 -9.18
CA LEU A 377 -3.76 -14.78 -9.83
C LEU A 377 -4.99 -13.92 -10.15
N GLU A 378 -6.07 -14.53 -10.64
CA GLU A 378 -7.30 -13.80 -10.94
C GLU A 378 -7.96 -13.25 -9.68
N ILE A 379 -8.03 -14.04 -8.60
CA ILE A 379 -8.54 -13.59 -7.29
C ILE A 379 -7.68 -12.43 -6.77
N ASN A 380 -6.35 -12.57 -6.80
CA ASN A 380 -5.42 -11.51 -6.38
C ASN A 380 -5.67 -10.21 -7.17
N PHE A 381 -5.75 -10.31 -8.50
CA PHE A 381 -5.99 -9.16 -9.36
C PHE A 381 -7.28 -8.42 -8.99
N TYR A 382 -8.39 -9.15 -8.82
CA TYR A 382 -9.67 -8.53 -8.47
C TYR A 382 -9.71 -8.01 -7.04
N CYS A 383 -9.05 -8.66 -6.09
CA CYS A 383 -8.91 -8.12 -4.73
C CYS A 383 -8.20 -6.75 -4.75
N ASP A 384 -7.11 -6.62 -5.51
CA ASP A 384 -6.38 -5.36 -5.65
C ASP A 384 -7.22 -4.30 -6.37
N ALA A 385 -7.84 -4.65 -7.50
CA ALA A 385 -8.68 -3.75 -8.28
C ALA A 385 -9.87 -3.21 -7.47
N TYR A 386 -10.46 -4.08 -6.66
CA TYR A 386 -11.62 -3.73 -5.83
C TYR A 386 -11.23 -3.18 -4.44
N GLY A 387 -9.96 -3.19 -4.09
CA GLY A 387 -9.45 -2.71 -2.81
C GLY A 387 -9.84 -3.60 -1.64
N LEU A 388 -9.65 -4.91 -1.74
CA LEU A 388 -10.00 -5.92 -0.73
C LEU A 388 -8.76 -6.65 -0.20
N ASP A 389 -8.74 -6.92 1.11
CA ASP A 389 -7.74 -7.75 1.77
C ASP A 389 -7.88 -9.21 1.34
N THR A 390 -6.90 -9.76 0.62
CA THR A 390 -6.91 -11.13 0.08
C THR A 390 -7.03 -12.20 1.18
N ILE A 391 -6.41 -11.98 2.34
CA ILE A 391 -6.46 -12.91 3.47
C ILE A 391 -7.89 -13.00 4.01
N SER A 392 -8.51 -11.84 4.24
CA SER A 392 -9.88 -11.78 4.76
C SER A 392 -10.91 -12.29 3.74
N VAL A 393 -10.70 -12.02 2.45
CA VAL A 393 -11.53 -12.56 1.35
C VAL A 393 -11.42 -14.08 1.33
N GLY A 394 -10.21 -14.64 1.29
CA GLY A 394 -9.99 -16.09 1.28
C GLY A 394 -10.63 -16.78 2.49
N THR A 395 -10.38 -16.26 3.70
CA THR A 395 -10.95 -16.81 4.93
C THR A 395 -12.48 -16.74 4.94
N SER A 396 -13.07 -15.63 4.50
CA SER A 396 -14.54 -15.47 4.47
C SER A 396 -15.19 -16.43 3.46
N ILE A 397 -14.59 -16.57 2.27
CA ILE A 397 -15.09 -17.50 1.25
C ILE A 397 -14.92 -18.94 1.72
N ALA A 398 -13.80 -19.32 2.33
CA ALA A 398 -13.58 -20.66 2.87
C ALA A 398 -14.66 -21.04 3.90
N PHE A 399 -14.99 -20.10 4.79
CA PHE A 399 -16.08 -20.30 5.76
C PHE A 399 -17.43 -20.51 5.08
N VAL A 400 -17.76 -19.71 4.08
CA VAL A 400 -19.02 -19.84 3.32
C VAL A 400 -19.08 -21.17 2.57
N MET A 401 -17.96 -21.60 1.95
CA MET A 401 -17.86 -22.91 1.28
C MET A 401 -18.10 -24.05 2.25
N GLU A 402 -17.52 -24.03 3.44
CA GLU A 402 -17.76 -25.05 4.46
C GLU A 402 -19.21 -25.04 4.93
N CYS A 403 -19.85 -23.88 5.10
CA CYS A 403 -21.25 -23.78 5.41
C CYS A 403 -22.15 -24.45 4.34
N PHE A 404 -21.79 -24.22 3.05
CA PHE A 404 -22.50 -24.89 1.94
C PHE A 404 -22.29 -26.40 1.93
N GLU A 405 -21.05 -26.89 2.10
CA GLU A 405 -20.76 -28.33 2.18
C GLU A 405 -21.50 -29.03 3.32
N ARG A 406 -21.69 -28.34 4.45
CA ARG A 406 -22.46 -28.85 5.59
C ARG A 406 -23.97 -28.68 5.45
N GLY A 407 -24.45 -28.13 4.35
CA GLY A 407 -25.89 -27.89 4.12
C GLY A 407 -26.52 -26.84 5.04
N LEU A 408 -25.72 -25.92 5.58
CA LEU A 408 -26.19 -24.83 6.44
C LEU A 408 -26.72 -23.64 5.63
N ILE A 409 -26.28 -23.52 4.37
CA ILE A 409 -26.74 -22.56 3.38
C ILE A 409 -26.94 -23.25 2.03
N ASN A 410 -27.76 -22.63 1.14
CA ASN A 410 -28.08 -23.11 -0.21
C ASN A 410 -27.34 -22.31 -1.28
#